data_b366acae54da06c90022808d5b51d1d1
#
_entry.id   b366acae54da06c90022808d5b51d1d1
#
_cell.length_a   1.000
_cell.length_b   1.000
_cell.length_c   1.000
_cell.angle_alpha   90.00
_cell.angle_beta   90.00
_cell.angle_gamma   90.00
#
_symmetry.space_group_name_H-M   'P 1'
#
loop_
_entity.id
_entity.type
_entity.pdbx_description
1 polymer ?
#
loop_
_entity_poly.entity_id
_entity_poly.type
_entity_poly.pdbx_seq_one_letter_code
_entity_poly.pdbx_strand_id
1 'polypeptide(L)'
;VNPYTQAYTRDLVELFLDTWDFDGLKMDGQHLNAVAPDYNRHSGLAYAEQAFEELPMFFKDIYETAIKYKPNAVIQNCPCGCAMNFFNMPYMNQAVSSDPLSSWQIRLKGKVYRAIFNEIAYYADHVELSDNGDDFPTQIGIGAVVGSKFTWPKDNPNVEKSYLLTPEKEVFYKKWVGIYNEKMLSKGDYL
;
A
#
# COMPACT_ATOMS: atom_id res chain seq x y z
N VAL A 1 -15.53 -12.37 11.66
CA VAL A 1 -14.13 -12.59 12.08
C VAL A 1 -14.12 -13.28 13.45
N ASN A 2 -13.39 -14.38 13.59
CA ASN A 2 -13.34 -15.17 14.81
C ASN A 2 -12.64 -14.39 15.93
N PRO A 3 -13.20 -14.33 17.17
CA PRO A 3 -12.59 -13.58 18.29
C PRO A 3 -11.15 -14.01 18.63
N TYR A 4 -10.83 -15.29 18.47
CA TYR A 4 -9.47 -15.79 18.65
C TYR A 4 -8.50 -15.19 17.61
N THR A 5 -8.90 -15.15 16.35
CA THR A 5 -8.10 -14.53 15.27
C THR A 5 -7.91 -13.04 15.53
N GLN A 6 -8.93 -12.35 15.99
CA GLN A 6 -8.84 -10.93 16.33
C GLN A 6 -7.83 -10.68 17.48
N ALA A 7 -7.91 -11.47 18.55
CA ALA A 7 -6.96 -11.36 19.66
C ALA A 7 -5.52 -11.60 19.19
N TYR A 8 -5.30 -12.69 18.47
CA TYR A 8 -3.98 -13.02 17.91
C TYR A 8 -3.45 -11.95 16.96
N THR A 9 -4.31 -11.37 16.14
CA THR A 9 -3.92 -10.26 15.24
C THR A 9 -3.49 -9.03 16.02
N ARG A 10 -4.20 -8.66 17.08
CA ARG A 10 -3.81 -7.54 17.96
C ARG A 10 -2.47 -7.78 18.63
N ASP A 11 -2.24 -8.99 19.13
CA ASP A 11 -0.96 -9.37 19.73
C ASP A 11 0.20 -9.27 18.71
N LEU A 12 -0.03 -9.64 17.45
CA LEU A 12 0.96 -9.46 16.38
C LEU A 12 1.23 -7.98 16.05
N VAL A 13 0.19 -7.15 16.00
CA VAL A 13 0.35 -5.71 15.75
C VAL A 13 1.16 -5.06 16.88
N GLU A 14 0.85 -5.40 18.15
CA GLU A 14 1.63 -4.96 19.31
C GLU A 14 3.09 -5.41 19.21
N LEU A 15 3.33 -6.68 18.91
CA LEU A 15 4.68 -7.24 18.76
C LEU A 15 5.49 -6.46 17.72
N PHE A 16 4.91 -6.17 16.55
CA PHE A 16 5.62 -5.49 15.47
C PHE A 16 5.87 -4.01 15.76
N LEU A 17 4.89 -3.30 16.29
CA LEU A 17 4.98 -1.84 16.42
C LEU A 17 5.56 -1.39 17.76
N ASP A 18 5.25 -2.10 18.86
CA ASP A 18 5.73 -1.76 20.19
C ASP A 18 7.03 -2.52 20.53
N THR A 19 7.03 -3.85 20.43
CA THR A 19 8.18 -4.66 20.86
C THR A 19 9.33 -4.59 19.86
N TRP A 20 9.07 -4.71 18.55
CA TRP A 20 10.09 -4.67 17.50
C TRP A 20 10.32 -3.28 16.93
N ASP A 21 9.51 -2.31 17.32
CA ASP A 21 9.60 -0.89 16.96
C ASP A 21 9.59 -0.61 15.45
N PHE A 22 8.83 -1.39 14.67
CA PHE A 22 8.62 -1.09 13.26
C PHE A 22 7.79 0.19 13.09
N ASP A 23 8.04 0.94 12.00
CA ASP A 23 7.36 2.20 11.72
C ASP A 23 6.01 2.04 11.02
N GLY A 24 5.60 0.81 10.71
CA GLY A 24 4.33 0.55 10.06
C GLY A 24 4.15 -0.88 9.62
N LEU A 25 2.99 -1.12 9.00
CA LEU A 25 2.58 -2.43 8.51
C LEU A 25 2.07 -2.31 7.07
N LYS A 26 2.47 -3.22 6.22
CA LYS A 26 1.84 -3.45 4.92
C LYS A 26 1.07 -4.76 4.98
N MET A 27 -0.26 -4.68 4.88
CA MET A 27 -1.12 -5.85 4.72
C MET A 27 -1.25 -6.14 3.23
N ASP A 28 -0.61 -7.22 2.80
CA ASP A 28 -0.59 -7.64 1.40
C ASP A 28 -1.65 -8.71 1.11
N GLY A 29 -1.95 -8.91 -0.16
CA GLY A 29 -2.81 -10.01 -0.60
C GLY A 29 -4.29 -9.84 -0.33
N GLN A 30 -4.81 -8.62 -0.23
CA GLN A 30 -6.22 -8.34 0.04
C GLN A 30 -7.12 -8.58 -1.19
N HIS A 31 -7.07 -9.78 -1.71
CA HIS A 31 -7.90 -10.19 -2.84
C HIS A 31 -9.35 -10.38 -2.38
N LEU A 32 -10.18 -9.38 -2.55
CA LEU A 32 -11.57 -9.40 -2.14
C LEU A 32 -12.39 -10.51 -2.79
N ASN A 33 -12.10 -10.78 -4.03
CA ASN A 33 -12.75 -11.84 -4.81
C ASN A 33 -12.28 -13.25 -4.43
N ALA A 34 -11.28 -13.38 -3.56
CA ALA A 34 -10.78 -14.67 -3.05
C ALA A 34 -11.33 -15.02 -1.67
N VAL A 35 -12.10 -14.14 -1.04
CA VAL A 35 -12.72 -14.43 0.25
C VAL A 35 -13.96 -15.29 0.01
N ALA A 36 -13.86 -16.56 0.38
CA ALA A 36 -14.97 -17.50 0.28
C ALA A 36 -15.96 -17.30 1.45
N PRO A 37 -17.25 -17.63 1.24
CA PRO A 37 -18.20 -17.75 2.32
C PRO A 37 -17.73 -18.78 3.37
N ASP A 38 -17.96 -18.49 4.65
CA ASP A 38 -17.59 -19.39 5.75
C ASP A 38 -18.78 -20.27 6.15
N TYR A 39 -18.75 -21.51 5.73
CA TYR A 39 -19.77 -22.52 6.07
C TYR A 39 -19.51 -23.25 7.41
N ASN A 40 -18.51 -22.81 8.17
CA ASN A 40 -18.24 -23.41 9.48
C ASN A 40 -19.35 -23.05 10.48
N ARG A 41 -20.05 -24.04 10.97
CA ARG A 41 -21.16 -23.87 11.93
C ARG A 41 -20.71 -23.29 13.29
N HIS A 42 -19.43 -23.29 13.57
CA HIS A 42 -18.85 -22.77 14.81
C HIS A 42 -18.24 -21.38 14.64
N SER A 43 -18.35 -20.76 13.46
CA SER A 43 -17.82 -19.42 13.20
C SER A 43 -18.55 -18.32 13.98
N GLY A 44 -19.79 -18.58 14.42
CA GLY A 44 -20.65 -17.60 15.05
C GLY A 44 -21.32 -16.63 14.07
N LEU A 45 -21.14 -16.83 12.77
CA LEU A 45 -21.77 -16.02 11.73
C LEU A 45 -23.24 -16.40 11.55
N ALA A 46 -24.09 -15.44 11.23
CA ALA A 46 -25.50 -15.69 10.98
C ALA A 46 -25.74 -16.38 9.62
N TYR A 47 -24.86 -16.13 8.65
CA TYR A 47 -24.85 -16.74 7.32
C TYR A 47 -23.42 -16.71 6.75
N ALA A 48 -23.16 -17.54 5.77
CA ALA A 48 -21.80 -17.81 5.30
C ALA A 48 -21.12 -16.58 4.65
N GLU A 49 -21.86 -15.75 3.91
CA GLU A 49 -21.39 -14.55 3.23
C GLU A 49 -21.02 -13.43 4.19
N GLN A 50 -21.49 -13.46 5.43
CA GLN A 50 -21.12 -12.50 6.48
C GLN A 50 -19.60 -12.46 6.69
N ALA A 51 -18.88 -13.55 6.43
CA ALA A 51 -17.43 -13.59 6.49
C ALA A 51 -16.79 -12.52 5.59
N PHE A 52 -17.34 -12.31 4.40
CA PHE A 52 -16.88 -11.27 3.48
C PHE A 52 -17.33 -9.87 3.93
N GLU A 53 -18.56 -9.72 4.38
CA GLU A 53 -19.10 -8.43 4.81
C GLU A 53 -18.37 -7.88 6.05
N GLU A 54 -17.88 -8.77 6.92
CA GLU A 54 -17.11 -8.38 8.11
C GLU A 54 -15.61 -8.21 7.88
N LEU A 55 -15.11 -8.45 6.67
CA LEU A 55 -13.69 -8.25 6.36
C LEU A 55 -13.17 -6.84 6.70
N PRO A 56 -13.90 -5.75 6.46
CA PRO A 56 -13.48 -4.41 6.88
C PRO A 56 -13.23 -4.29 8.39
N MET A 57 -13.94 -5.05 9.22
CA MET A 57 -13.74 -5.03 10.67
C MET A 57 -12.40 -5.63 11.08
N PHE A 58 -11.86 -6.58 10.30
CA PHE A 58 -10.52 -7.10 10.50
C PHE A 58 -9.44 -6.01 10.26
N PHE A 59 -9.57 -5.23 9.18
CA PHE A 59 -8.66 -4.13 8.90
C PHE A 59 -8.81 -2.98 9.89
N LYS A 60 -10.04 -2.72 10.35
CA LYS A 60 -10.30 -1.78 11.44
C LYS A 60 -9.53 -2.17 12.70
N ASP A 61 -9.60 -3.42 13.10
CA ASP A 61 -8.94 -3.94 14.29
C ASP A 61 -7.42 -3.77 14.22
N ILE A 62 -6.82 -4.04 13.06
CA ILE A 62 -5.39 -3.81 12.83
C ILE A 62 -5.06 -2.31 12.92
N TYR A 63 -5.81 -1.47 12.22
CA TYR A 63 -5.57 -0.04 12.16
C TYR A 63 -5.68 0.62 13.55
N GLU A 64 -6.79 0.40 14.25
CA GLU A 64 -7.03 0.99 15.57
C GLU A 64 -6.00 0.50 16.60
N THR A 65 -5.62 -0.79 16.54
CA THR A 65 -4.56 -1.33 17.40
C THR A 65 -3.21 -0.69 17.08
N ALA A 66 -2.88 -0.56 15.80
CA ALA A 66 -1.62 0.05 15.38
C ALA A 66 -1.49 1.50 15.84
N ILE A 67 -2.50 2.32 15.60
CA ILE A 67 -2.51 3.75 16.00
C ILE A 67 -2.51 3.92 17.53
N LYS A 68 -3.07 2.97 18.27
CA LYS A 68 -3.01 2.97 19.73
C LYS A 68 -1.57 2.82 20.25
N TYR A 69 -0.79 1.92 19.67
CA TYR A 69 0.60 1.67 20.10
C TYR A 69 1.57 2.68 19.47
N LYS A 70 1.39 3.01 18.20
CA LYS A 70 2.25 3.94 17.47
C LYS A 70 1.41 4.92 16.64
N PRO A 71 1.05 6.09 17.17
CA PRO A 71 0.12 7.04 16.51
C PRO A 71 0.55 7.49 15.12
N ASN A 72 1.85 7.45 14.83
CA ASN A 72 2.42 7.82 13.53
C ASN A 72 2.75 6.61 12.63
N ALA A 73 2.31 5.40 13.00
CA ALA A 73 2.57 4.22 12.19
C ALA A 73 1.96 4.34 10.81
N VAL A 74 2.70 3.93 9.79
CA VAL A 74 2.18 3.81 8.42
C VAL A 74 1.43 2.50 8.29
N ILE A 75 0.15 2.58 8.00
CA ILE A 75 -0.72 1.42 7.77
C ILE A 75 -1.16 1.40 6.31
N GLN A 76 -0.64 0.43 5.59
CA GLN A 76 -0.83 0.30 4.15
C GLN A 76 -1.60 -0.98 3.83
N ASN A 77 -2.74 -0.84 3.15
CA ASN A 77 -3.51 -1.96 2.63
C ASN A 77 -3.18 -2.15 1.15
N CYS A 78 -2.65 -3.33 0.79
CA CYS A 78 -2.28 -3.66 -0.59
C CYS A 78 -3.26 -4.67 -1.19
N PRO A 79 -4.06 -4.30 -2.18
CA PRO A 79 -4.99 -5.21 -2.84
C PRO A 79 -4.32 -6.15 -3.85
N CYS A 80 -3.00 -6.17 -3.95
CA CYS A 80 -2.20 -7.10 -4.75
C CYS A 80 -2.68 -7.20 -6.22
N GLY A 81 -2.55 -6.10 -6.97
CA GLY A 81 -2.98 -5.99 -8.37
C GLY A 81 -4.47 -5.72 -8.59
N CYS A 82 -5.31 -5.97 -7.60
CA CYS A 82 -6.75 -5.73 -7.65
C CYS A 82 -7.14 -4.28 -7.30
N ALA A 83 -8.43 -3.97 -7.40
CA ALA A 83 -8.96 -2.73 -6.88
C ALA A 83 -9.12 -2.82 -5.35
N MET A 84 -8.86 -1.70 -4.65
CA MET A 84 -9.12 -1.59 -3.21
C MET A 84 -10.63 -1.66 -2.94
N ASN A 85 -11.01 -2.43 -1.92
CA ASN A 85 -12.36 -2.36 -1.39
C ASN A 85 -12.59 -1.01 -0.71
N PHE A 86 -13.64 -0.33 -1.14
CA PHE A 86 -14.04 0.95 -0.57
C PHE A 86 -14.23 0.90 0.95
N PHE A 87 -14.80 -0.17 1.48
CA PHE A 87 -15.04 -0.33 2.91
C PHE A 87 -13.79 -0.58 3.74
N ASN A 88 -12.65 -0.96 3.11
CA ASN A 88 -11.36 -1.09 3.79
C ASN A 88 -10.57 0.23 3.82
N MET A 89 -10.93 1.20 2.96
CA MET A 89 -10.21 2.46 2.84
C MET A 89 -10.13 3.29 4.13
N PRO A 90 -11.13 3.33 5.02
CA PRO A 90 -11.02 4.06 6.29
C PRO A 90 -9.96 3.51 7.26
N TYR A 91 -9.48 2.30 7.01
CA TYR A 91 -8.56 1.58 7.91
C TYR A 91 -7.15 1.47 7.32
N MET A 92 -6.71 2.57 6.73
CA MET A 92 -5.33 2.78 6.27
C MET A 92 -5.03 4.29 6.25
N ASN A 93 -3.76 4.65 6.34
CA ASN A 93 -3.31 6.03 6.15
C ASN A 93 -2.32 6.17 4.99
N GLN A 94 -2.04 5.06 4.29
CA GLN A 94 -1.33 5.07 3.02
C GLN A 94 -1.98 4.10 2.03
N ALA A 95 -2.46 4.62 0.91
CA ALA A 95 -2.91 3.83 -0.21
C ALA A 95 -1.72 3.38 -1.06
N VAL A 96 -1.85 2.26 -1.76
CA VAL A 96 -0.82 1.74 -2.66
C VAL A 96 -1.37 1.51 -4.06
N SER A 97 -0.57 1.78 -5.08
CA SER A 97 -0.99 1.57 -6.48
C SER A 97 -1.22 0.09 -6.82
N SER A 98 -0.61 -0.79 -6.06
CA SER A 98 -0.76 -2.24 -6.16
C SER A 98 -0.42 -2.81 -7.55
N ASP A 99 0.77 -3.37 -7.64
CA ASP A 99 1.32 -4.03 -8.86
C ASP A 99 1.09 -3.25 -10.17
N PRO A 100 1.50 -1.98 -10.26
CA PRO A 100 1.28 -1.22 -11.48
C PRO A 100 2.28 -1.67 -12.57
N LEU A 101 1.77 -1.95 -13.76
CA LEU A 101 2.59 -2.30 -14.90
C LEU A 101 3.23 -1.08 -15.59
N SER A 102 2.78 0.13 -15.25
CA SER A 102 3.27 1.35 -15.88
C SER A 102 2.87 2.61 -15.14
N SER A 103 3.56 3.71 -15.42
CA SER A 103 3.32 5.02 -14.81
C SER A 103 1.89 5.54 -15.02
N TRP A 104 1.23 5.20 -16.13
CA TRP A 104 -0.15 5.62 -16.37
C TRP A 104 -1.14 4.95 -15.40
N GLN A 105 -0.89 3.70 -14.99
CA GLN A 105 -1.71 3.03 -14.00
C GLN A 105 -1.57 3.67 -12.61
N ILE A 106 -0.35 4.06 -12.23
CA ILE A 106 -0.12 4.81 -10.99
C ILE A 106 -0.93 6.10 -11.01
N ARG A 107 -0.88 6.85 -12.12
CA ARG A 107 -1.62 8.10 -12.26
C ARG A 107 -3.13 7.88 -12.19
N LEU A 108 -3.65 6.87 -12.87
CA LEU A 108 -5.09 6.55 -12.85
C LEU A 108 -5.55 6.17 -11.44
N LYS A 109 -4.88 5.21 -10.81
CA LYS A 109 -5.22 4.76 -9.45
C LYS A 109 -5.05 5.90 -8.44
N GLY A 110 -4.00 6.70 -8.55
CA GLY A 110 -3.76 7.86 -7.70
C GLY A 110 -4.87 8.91 -7.79
N LYS A 111 -5.39 9.18 -8.99
CA LYS A 111 -6.55 10.08 -9.17
C LYS A 111 -7.80 9.54 -8.48
N VAL A 112 -8.04 8.22 -8.54
CA VAL A 112 -9.17 7.60 -7.85
C VAL A 112 -9.02 7.76 -6.33
N TYR A 113 -7.83 7.46 -5.78
CA TYR A 113 -7.59 7.64 -4.35
C TYR A 113 -7.74 9.09 -3.92
N ARG A 114 -7.19 10.04 -4.68
CA ARG A 114 -7.33 11.47 -4.39
C ARG A 114 -8.78 11.97 -4.43
N ALA A 115 -9.59 11.40 -5.33
CA ALA A 115 -11.01 11.75 -5.41
C ALA A 115 -11.82 11.24 -4.21
N ILE A 116 -11.42 10.12 -3.61
CA ILE A 116 -12.17 9.47 -2.52
C ILE A 116 -11.55 9.81 -1.16
N PHE A 117 -10.21 9.82 -1.06
CA PHE A 117 -9.43 10.02 0.17
C PHE A 117 -8.29 10.99 -0.08
N ASN A 118 -8.58 12.27 -0.06
CA ASN A 118 -7.57 13.31 -0.32
C ASN A 118 -6.49 13.39 0.77
N GLU A 119 -6.81 13.01 1.99
CA GLU A 119 -5.95 13.21 3.17
C GLU A 119 -4.95 12.09 3.43
N ILE A 120 -5.05 10.95 2.74
CA ILE A 120 -4.12 9.85 2.94
C ILE A 120 -2.93 9.92 1.99
N ALA A 121 -1.77 9.44 2.44
CA ALA A 121 -0.62 9.27 1.57
C ALA A 121 -0.91 8.26 0.45
N TYR A 122 -0.22 8.40 -0.68
CA TYR A 122 -0.32 7.46 -1.79
C TYR A 122 1.08 6.97 -2.18
N TYR A 123 1.28 5.66 -2.19
CA TYR A 123 2.54 5.02 -2.54
C TYR A 123 2.45 4.37 -3.92
N ALA A 124 3.43 4.66 -4.77
CA ALA A 124 3.45 4.21 -6.16
C ALA A 124 3.77 2.72 -6.33
N ASP A 125 4.21 2.04 -5.26
CA ASP A 125 4.56 0.62 -5.29
C ASP A 125 5.75 0.31 -6.24
N HIS A 126 5.82 -0.87 -6.80
CA HIS A 126 6.91 -1.30 -7.68
C HIS A 126 6.55 -1.12 -9.15
N VAL A 127 6.45 0.12 -9.58
CA VAL A 127 6.21 0.44 -10.99
C VAL A 127 7.36 -0.06 -11.88
N GLU A 128 7.03 -0.61 -13.02
CA GLU A 128 8.00 -0.92 -14.05
C GLU A 128 8.56 0.35 -14.67
N LEU A 129 9.89 0.40 -14.83
CA LEU A 129 10.57 1.54 -15.43
C LEU A 129 10.54 1.46 -16.96
N SER A 130 10.22 2.55 -17.60
CA SER A 130 10.28 2.73 -19.04
C SER A 130 11.58 3.42 -19.45
N ASP A 131 11.82 3.52 -20.75
CA ASP A 131 12.92 4.30 -21.30
C ASP A 131 12.50 5.75 -21.61
N ASN A 132 11.25 6.12 -21.35
CA ASN A 132 10.70 7.44 -21.68
C ASN A 132 11.09 8.55 -20.69
N GLY A 133 11.63 8.18 -19.51
CA GLY A 133 12.04 9.14 -18.48
C GLY A 133 10.88 9.80 -17.71
N ASP A 134 9.64 9.32 -17.89
CA ASP A 134 8.44 9.88 -17.27
C ASP A 134 7.95 9.13 -16.01
N ASP A 135 8.61 8.04 -15.66
CA ASP A 135 8.20 7.17 -14.54
C ASP A 135 8.17 7.91 -13.20
N PHE A 136 9.26 8.58 -12.85
CA PHE A 136 9.36 9.31 -11.58
C PHE A 136 8.58 10.63 -11.57
N PRO A 137 8.66 11.48 -12.63
CA PRO A 137 7.83 12.69 -12.68
C PRO A 137 6.33 12.40 -12.66
N THR A 138 5.87 11.30 -13.25
CA THR A 138 4.47 10.90 -13.20
C THR A 138 4.04 10.54 -11.77
N GLN A 139 4.88 9.83 -11.01
CA GLN A 139 4.62 9.50 -9.61
C GLN A 139 4.56 10.77 -8.75
N ILE A 140 5.54 11.65 -8.89
CA ILE A 140 5.59 12.92 -8.16
C ILE A 140 4.41 13.81 -8.52
N GLY A 141 4.08 13.93 -9.80
CA GLY A 141 2.98 14.77 -10.29
C GLY A 141 1.60 14.40 -9.77
N ILE A 142 1.40 13.15 -9.33
CA ILE A 142 0.16 12.71 -8.66
C ILE A 142 0.29 12.75 -7.13
N GLY A 143 1.41 13.23 -6.60
CA GLY A 143 1.67 13.26 -5.16
C GLY A 143 1.95 11.89 -4.55
N ALA A 144 2.47 10.96 -5.33
CA ALA A 144 2.82 9.66 -4.82
C ALA A 144 4.19 9.67 -4.13
N VAL A 145 4.31 8.93 -3.04
CA VAL A 145 5.61 8.46 -2.55
C VAL A 145 6.24 7.60 -3.64
N VAL A 146 7.45 7.96 -4.05
CA VAL A 146 8.12 7.31 -5.17
C VAL A 146 8.44 5.86 -4.81
N GLY A 147 8.00 4.95 -5.65
CA GLY A 147 8.27 3.53 -5.53
C GLY A 147 8.79 2.95 -6.84
N SER A 148 9.58 1.90 -6.72
CA SER A 148 9.95 1.03 -7.81
C SER A 148 10.62 -0.24 -7.27
N LYS A 149 10.57 -1.30 -8.04
CA LYS A 149 11.25 -2.57 -7.76
C LYS A 149 12.64 -2.55 -8.39
N PHE A 150 13.52 -1.75 -7.80
CA PHE A 150 14.87 -1.58 -8.35
C PHE A 150 15.72 -2.83 -8.16
N THR A 151 16.46 -3.17 -9.22
CA THR A 151 17.54 -4.14 -9.14
C THR A 151 18.81 -3.55 -9.74
N TRP A 152 19.90 -3.64 -9.00
CA TRP A 152 21.21 -3.23 -9.49
C TRP A 152 21.78 -4.29 -10.42
N PRO A 153 22.40 -3.91 -11.54
CA PRO A 153 23.00 -4.88 -12.48
C PRO A 153 23.99 -5.85 -11.84
N LYS A 154 24.75 -5.37 -10.86
CA LYS A 154 25.72 -6.18 -10.10
C LYS A 154 25.08 -7.27 -9.24
N ASP A 155 23.85 -7.06 -8.81
CA ASP A 155 23.16 -7.95 -7.88
C ASP A 155 22.34 -9.02 -8.62
N ASN A 156 21.85 -8.69 -9.82
CA ASN A 156 21.16 -9.64 -10.69
C ASN A 156 21.35 -9.28 -12.18
N PRO A 157 22.32 -9.88 -12.88
CA PRO A 157 22.58 -9.57 -14.28
C PRO A 157 21.47 -10.03 -15.23
N ASN A 158 20.54 -10.87 -14.78
CA ASN A 158 19.43 -11.40 -15.57
C ASN A 158 18.09 -10.74 -15.24
N VAL A 159 18.11 -9.61 -14.56
CA VAL A 159 16.87 -8.89 -14.22
C VAL A 159 16.19 -8.35 -15.49
N GLU A 160 14.87 -8.32 -15.46
CA GLU A 160 14.10 -7.68 -16.51
C GLU A 160 14.47 -6.20 -16.65
N LYS A 161 14.51 -5.71 -17.89
CA LYS A 161 14.90 -4.34 -18.21
C LYS A 161 14.05 -3.28 -17.46
N SER A 162 12.77 -3.56 -17.26
CA SER A 162 11.82 -2.70 -16.56
C SER A 162 12.14 -2.50 -15.07
N TYR A 163 12.96 -3.36 -14.47
CA TYR A 163 13.38 -3.23 -13.06
C TYR A 163 14.84 -2.81 -12.93
N LEU A 164 15.57 -2.67 -14.05
CA LEU A 164 16.97 -2.35 -14.02
C LEU A 164 17.19 -0.85 -13.75
N LEU A 165 17.80 -0.54 -12.62
CA LEU A 165 18.24 0.82 -12.31
C LEU A 165 19.60 1.09 -12.96
N THR A 166 19.58 1.64 -14.17
CA THR A 166 20.81 2.11 -14.84
C THR A 166 21.33 3.39 -14.19
N PRO A 167 22.59 3.79 -14.40
CA PRO A 167 23.13 5.04 -13.89
C PRO A 167 22.28 6.27 -14.28
N GLU A 168 21.76 6.29 -15.49
CA GLU A 168 20.90 7.37 -15.99
C GLU A 168 19.57 7.41 -15.23
N LYS A 169 18.93 6.25 -15.04
CA LYS A 169 17.68 6.14 -14.26
C LYS A 169 17.89 6.50 -12.78
N GLU A 170 19.06 6.16 -12.22
CA GLU A 170 19.43 6.56 -10.86
C GLU A 170 19.53 8.08 -10.68
N VAL A 171 20.11 8.79 -11.67
CA VAL A 171 20.14 10.25 -11.66
C VAL A 171 18.74 10.84 -11.65
N PHE A 172 17.85 10.32 -12.50
CA PHE A 172 16.44 10.76 -12.50
C PHE A 172 15.73 10.45 -11.18
N TYR A 173 15.93 9.26 -10.65
CA TYR A 173 15.38 8.88 -9.35
C TYR A 173 15.79 9.86 -8.25
N LYS A 174 17.09 10.09 -8.08
CA LYS A 174 17.63 11.03 -7.07
C LYS A 174 17.07 12.45 -7.25
N LYS A 175 16.99 12.93 -8.49
CA LYS A 175 16.40 14.23 -8.79
C LYS A 175 14.95 14.34 -8.32
N TRP A 176 14.12 13.37 -8.69
CA TRP A 176 12.69 13.44 -8.41
C TRP A 176 12.36 13.15 -6.95
N VAL A 177 13.08 12.26 -6.30
CA VAL A 177 12.98 12.05 -4.85
C VAL A 177 13.41 13.32 -4.09
N GLY A 178 14.45 14.01 -4.55
CA GLY A 178 14.85 15.31 -3.99
C GLY A 178 13.74 16.36 -4.11
N ILE A 179 13.09 16.46 -5.26
CA ILE A 179 11.94 17.36 -5.47
C ILE A 179 10.77 16.96 -4.56
N TYR A 180 10.47 15.68 -4.46
CA TYR A 180 9.42 15.19 -3.56
C TYR A 180 9.70 15.60 -2.10
N ASN A 181 10.89 15.32 -1.60
CA ASN A 181 11.28 15.65 -0.23
C ASN A 181 11.26 17.18 0.04
N GLU A 182 11.69 17.98 -0.93
CA GLU A 182 11.75 19.44 -0.76
C GLU A 182 10.37 20.11 -0.87
N LYS A 183 9.52 19.65 -1.79
CA LYS A 183 8.31 20.36 -2.19
C LYS A 183 7.01 19.70 -1.73
N MET A 184 7.01 18.39 -1.53
CA MET A 184 5.77 17.61 -1.38
C MET A 184 5.54 17.08 0.04
N LEU A 185 6.59 16.58 0.72
CA LEU A 185 6.47 15.83 1.98
C LEU A 185 5.84 16.60 3.16
N SER A 186 5.94 17.90 3.19
CA SER A 186 5.46 18.70 4.33
C SER A 186 4.53 19.85 3.95
N LYS A 187 4.21 19.99 2.67
CA LYS A 187 3.57 21.22 2.14
C LYS A 187 2.42 20.93 1.17
N GLY A 188 2.09 19.67 0.96
CA GLY A 188 1.27 19.32 -0.18
C GLY A 188 -0.22 19.27 0.12
N ASP A 189 -0.90 20.34 -0.19
CA ASP A 189 -2.23 20.17 -0.76
C ASP A 189 -2.02 19.58 -2.15
N TYR A 190 -2.28 18.30 -2.28
CA TYR A 190 -2.25 17.62 -3.58
C TYR A 190 -3.53 17.98 -4.34
N LEU A 191 -3.40 18.86 -5.30
CA LEU A 191 -4.49 19.28 -6.20
C LEU A 191 -4.82 18.20 -7.23
#